data_1002ae887b1757d586ee56e02664890b
#
_entry.id   1002ae887b1757d586ee56e02664890b
#
_cell.length_a   1.000
_cell.length_b   1.000
_cell.length_c   1.000
_cell.angle_alpha   90.00
_cell.angle_beta   90.00
_cell.angle_gamma   90.00
#
_symmetry.space_group_name_H-M   'P 1'
#
loop_
_entity.id
_entity.type
_entity.pdbx_description
1 polymer ?
#
loop_
_entity_poly.entity_id
_entity_poly.type
_entity_poly.pdbx_seq_one_letter_code
_entity_poly.pdbx_strand_id
1 'polypeptide(L)'
;VTWTAPEAEIVFGATAADERTMLAGYLDWHRSVLLHKCAGLTGEQLAERSVEPSSLSLLGLIRHMAKVERIWFRERFANLPVERLHAGTDTDFDQADPARAAEDYAQLLEERRQADEIAARASLEDTFTFDENVFSLRFVYLHLIQEYARHNGHADLLRERIDGVTGA
;
A
#
# COMPACT_ATOMS: atom_id res chain seq x y z
N VAL A 1 20.49 -18.18 -0.10
CA VAL A 1 20.32 -16.90 -0.81
C VAL A 1 19.41 -16.03 0.03
N THR A 2 19.88 -14.88 0.48
CA THR A 2 19.07 -13.91 1.22
C THR A 2 17.99 -13.34 0.28
N TRP A 3 16.73 -13.29 0.73
CA TRP A 3 15.67 -12.69 -0.05
C TRP A 3 15.86 -11.17 -0.16
N THR A 4 15.59 -10.64 -1.34
CA THR A 4 15.50 -9.20 -1.61
C THR A 4 14.18 -8.88 -2.27
N ALA A 5 13.67 -7.66 -2.04
CA ALA A 5 12.45 -7.21 -2.70
C ALA A 5 12.65 -7.24 -4.24
N PRO A 6 11.70 -7.80 -4.99
CA PRO A 6 11.79 -7.86 -6.44
C PRO A 6 11.94 -6.48 -7.09
N GLU A 7 12.59 -6.45 -8.26
CA GLU A 7 12.57 -5.26 -9.12
C GLU A 7 11.12 -4.89 -9.49
N ALA A 8 10.83 -3.61 -9.47
CA ALA A 8 9.50 -3.08 -9.76
C ALA A 8 9.61 -1.84 -10.64
N GLU A 9 8.99 -1.90 -11.79
CA GLU A 9 8.86 -0.76 -12.70
C GLU A 9 7.72 0.15 -12.24
N ILE A 10 7.89 1.47 -12.42
CA ILE A 10 6.83 2.43 -12.18
C ILE A 10 5.86 2.41 -13.36
N VAL A 11 4.58 2.19 -13.05
CA VAL A 11 3.50 2.17 -14.02
C VAL A 11 2.82 3.54 -14.05
N PHE A 12 2.85 4.19 -15.21
CA PHE A 12 2.13 5.46 -15.41
C PHE A 12 0.76 5.17 -16.03
N GLY A 13 -0.29 5.73 -15.43
CA GLY A 13 -1.65 5.63 -15.94
C GLY A 13 -1.92 6.62 -17.09
N ALA A 14 -3.12 6.53 -17.65
CA ALA A 14 -3.59 7.48 -18.65
C ALA A 14 -3.70 8.90 -18.06
N THR A 15 -3.33 9.91 -18.84
CA THR A 15 -3.38 11.32 -18.46
C THR A 15 -4.67 12.03 -18.90
N ALA A 16 -5.44 11.41 -19.82
CA ALA A 16 -6.75 11.87 -20.28
C ALA A 16 -7.61 10.64 -20.64
N ALA A 17 -8.56 10.32 -19.79
CA ALA A 17 -9.45 9.17 -19.93
C ALA A 17 -10.73 9.41 -19.11
N ASP A 18 -11.65 8.44 -19.12
CA ASP A 18 -12.79 8.46 -18.20
C ASP A 18 -12.35 8.40 -16.74
N GLU A 19 -13.23 8.81 -15.84
CA GLU A 19 -12.93 8.93 -14.42
C GLU A 19 -12.42 7.60 -13.81
N ARG A 20 -13.07 6.49 -14.15
CA ARG A 20 -12.67 5.18 -13.64
C ARG A 20 -11.26 4.80 -14.05
N THR A 21 -10.92 4.96 -15.30
CA THR A 21 -9.58 4.70 -15.84
C THR A 21 -8.54 5.60 -15.18
N MET A 22 -8.87 6.88 -14.96
CA MET A 22 -7.98 7.82 -14.28
C MET A 22 -7.73 7.42 -12.82
N LEU A 23 -8.78 7.11 -12.05
CA LEU A 23 -8.65 6.73 -10.64
C LEU A 23 -7.88 5.42 -10.47
N ALA A 24 -8.21 4.39 -11.25
CA ALA A 24 -7.51 3.11 -11.21
C ALA A 24 -6.04 3.25 -11.61
N GLY A 25 -5.77 4.00 -12.68
CA GLY A 25 -4.40 4.25 -13.15
C GLY A 25 -3.56 5.04 -12.15
N TYR A 26 -4.13 6.03 -11.46
CA TYR A 26 -3.43 6.77 -10.40
C TYR A 26 -3.14 5.91 -9.18
N LEU A 27 -4.07 5.06 -8.77
CA LEU A 27 -3.85 4.13 -7.68
C LEU A 27 -2.71 3.15 -8.03
N ASP A 28 -2.73 2.58 -9.23
CA ASP A 28 -1.69 1.64 -9.68
C ASP A 28 -0.32 2.31 -9.79
N TRP A 29 -0.28 3.56 -10.25
CA TRP A 29 0.95 4.33 -10.25
C TRP A 29 1.54 4.44 -8.85
N HIS A 30 0.78 4.92 -7.88
CA HIS A 30 1.26 5.07 -6.50
C HIS A 30 1.63 3.73 -5.85
N ARG A 31 0.89 2.66 -6.15
CA ARG A 31 1.23 1.29 -5.72
C ARG A 31 2.59 0.85 -6.28
N SER A 32 2.85 1.14 -7.56
CA SER A 32 4.12 0.78 -8.20
C SER A 32 5.29 1.58 -7.65
N VAL A 33 5.09 2.86 -7.31
CA VAL A 33 6.11 3.70 -6.66
C VAL A 33 6.57 3.10 -5.34
N LEU A 34 5.65 2.65 -4.47
CA LEU A 34 6.04 2.02 -3.20
C LEU A 34 6.91 0.78 -3.42
N LEU A 35 6.54 -0.10 -4.36
CA LEU A 35 7.35 -1.29 -4.67
C LEU A 35 8.72 -0.92 -5.24
N HIS A 36 8.78 0.09 -6.10
CA HIS A 36 10.03 0.60 -6.66
C HIS A 36 10.97 1.11 -5.55
N LYS A 37 10.44 1.80 -4.53
CA LYS A 37 11.22 2.25 -3.37
C LYS A 37 11.74 1.10 -2.51
N CYS A 38 11.15 -0.08 -2.59
CA CYS A 38 11.59 -1.28 -1.89
C CYS A 38 12.54 -2.15 -2.72
N ALA A 39 12.58 -1.98 -4.04
CA ALA A 39 13.29 -2.87 -4.98
C ALA A 39 14.77 -3.06 -4.62
N GLY A 40 15.24 -4.31 -4.67
CA GLY A 40 16.62 -4.72 -4.42
C GLY A 40 17.03 -4.74 -2.93
N LEU A 41 16.23 -4.23 -2.01
CA LEU A 41 16.56 -4.19 -0.58
C LEU A 41 16.31 -5.54 0.09
N THR A 42 17.18 -5.90 1.05
CA THR A 42 17.01 -7.07 1.92
C THR A 42 15.91 -6.82 2.96
N GLY A 43 15.46 -7.89 3.64
CA GLY A 43 14.50 -7.76 4.74
C GLY A 43 15.00 -6.84 5.87
N GLU A 44 16.29 -6.93 6.21
CA GLU A 44 16.94 -6.08 7.22
C GLU A 44 16.92 -4.60 6.80
N GLN A 45 17.26 -4.31 5.54
CA GLN A 45 17.22 -2.94 5.01
C GLN A 45 15.80 -2.40 4.97
N LEU A 46 14.82 -3.22 4.57
CA LEU A 46 13.40 -2.82 4.57
C LEU A 46 12.88 -2.53 5.98
N ALA A 47 13.36 -3.24 7.00
CA ALA A 47 12.94 -3.06 8.39
C ALA A 47 13.69 -1.93 9.11
N GLU A 48 14.72 -1.33 8.49
CA GLU A 48 15.52 -0.27 9.09
C GLU A 48 14.70 0.99 9.33
N ARG A 49 14.72 1.50 10.57
CA ARG A 49 14.16 2.81 10.96
C ARG A 49 15.18 3.91 10.68
N SER A 50 15.36 4.20 9.40
CA SER A 50 16.50 5.01 8.91
C SER A 50 16.33 6.52 9.13
N VAL A 51 15.15 6.99 9.54
CA VAL A 51 14.85 8.42 9.79
C VAL A 51 14.44 8.64 11.23
N GLU A 52 15.43 8.75 12.13
CA GLU A 52 15.19 9.03 13.55
C GLU A 52 14.56 10.41 13.79
N PRO A 53 13.66 10.55 14.77
CA PRO A 53 13.15 9.55 15.72
C PRO A 53 11.90 8.79 15.24
N SER A 54 11.61 8.79 13.95
CA SER A 54 10.44 8.11 13.39
C SER A 54 10.53 6.60 13.58
N SER A 55 9.39 5.96 13.89
CA SER A 55 9.26 4.51 13.92
C SER A 55 9.02 3.89 12.53
N LEU A 56 8.91 4.70 11.49
CA LEU A 56 8.63 4.23 10.12
C LEU A 56 9.82 3.46 9.54
N SER A 57 9.47 2.41 8.80
CA SER A 57 10.38 1.64 7.95
C SER A 57 9.67 1.28 6.65
N LEU A 58 10.41 0.95 5.58
CA LEU A 58 9.80 0.50 4.33
C LEU A 58 8.98 -0.78 4.52
N LEU A 59 9.45 -1.72 5.36
CA LEU A 59 8.67 -2.92 5.69
C LEU A 59 7.40 -2.58 6.46
N GLY A 60 7.47 -1.64 7.40
CA GLY A 60 6.28 -1.13 8.08
C GLY A 60 5.27 -0.51 7.12
N LEU A 61 5.72 0.22 6.10
CA LEU A 61 4.84 0.78 5.05
C LEU A 61 4.20 -0.32 4.20
N ILE A 62 4.93 -1.37 3.81
CA ILE A 62 4.38 -2.55 3.11
C ILE A 62 3.24 -3.16 3.93
N ARG A 63 3.46 -3.40 5.21
CA ARG A 63 2.48 -3.98 6.16
C ARG A 63 1.27 -3.07 6.34
N HIS A 64 1.52 -1.77 6.50
CA HIS A 64 0.48 -0.76 6.64
C HIS A 64 -0.42 -0.69 5.41
N MET A 65 0.16 -0.64 4.22
CA MET A 65 -0.62 -0.54 2.98
C MET A 65 -1.40 -1.84 2.68
N ALA A 66 -0.87 -3.02 3.02
CA ALA A 66 -1.64 -4.27 2.97
C ALA A 66 -2.88 -4.21 3.87
N LYS A 67 -2.72 -3.70 5.11
CA LYS A 67 -3.81 -3.49 6.06
C LYS A 67 -4.85 -2.49 5.52
N VAL A 68 -4.41 -1.38 4.95
CA VAL A 68 -5.29 -0.33 4.39
C VAL A 68 -6.09 -0.86 3.20
N GLU A 69 -5.45 -1.56 2.25
CA GLU A 69 -6.13 -2.22 1.12
C GLU A 69 -7.22 -3.18 1.61
N ARG A 70 -6.90 -4.06 2.57
CA ARG A 70 -7.85 -5.03 3.14
C ARG A 70 -9.04 -4.34 3.80
N ILE A 71 -8.78 -3.33 4.64
CA ILE A 71 -9.84 -2.64 5.37
C ILE A 71 -10.80 -1.96 4.41
N TRP A 72 -10.31 -1.23 3.42
CA TRP A 72 -11.17 -0.41 2.59
C TRP A 72 -11.91 -1.21 1.52
N PHE A 73 -11.26 -2.14 0.83
CA PHE A 73 -11.91 -2.92 -0.23
C PHE A 73 -12.66 -4.14 0.31
N ARG A 74 -12.03 -4.93 1.16
CA ARG A 74 -12.59 -6.22 1.59
C ARG A 74 -13.52 -6.09 2.78
N GLU A 75 -13.06 -5.47 3.87
CA GLU A 75 -13.85 -5.37 5.10
C GLU A 75 -15.01 -4.38 4.93
N ARG A 76 -14.73 -3.15 4.49
CA ARG A 76 -15.72 -2.07 4.46
C ARG A 76 -16.57 -2.11 3.20
N PHE A 77 -15.95 -1.98 2.01
CA PHE A 77 -16.71 -1.88 0.77
C PHE A 77 -17.42 -3.18 0.41
N ALA A 78 -16.72 -4.32 0.39
CA ALA A 78 -17.32 -5.62 0.06
C ALA A 78 -18.02 -6.29 1.25
N ASN A 79 -17.92 -5.73 2.45
CA ASN A 79 -18.51 -6.26 3.69
C ASN A 79 -18.17 -7.73 3.94
N LEU A 80 -16.91 -8.11 3.71
CA LEU A 80 -16.43 -9.47 3.92
C LEU A 80 -15.98 -9.68 5.37
N PRO A 81 -16.24 -10.84 5.98
CA PRO A 81 -15.79 -11.19 7.33
C PRO A 81 -14.29 -11.58 7.32
N VAL A 82 -13.43 -10.59 7.16
CA VAL A 82 -11.97 -10.79 7.13
C VAL A 82 -11.32 -10.35 8.44
N GLU A 83 -10.30 -11.07 8.88
CA GLU A 83 -9.47 -10.65 10.00
C GLU A 83 -8.60 -9.45 9.59
N ARG A 84 -8.46 -8.49 10.48
CA ARG A 84 -7.56 -7.35 10.27
C ARG A 84 -6.10 -7.80 10.35
N LEU A 85 -5.33 -7.40 9.35
CA LEU A 85 -3.88 -7.52 9.41
C LEU A 85 -3.33 -6.59 10.49
N HIS A 86 -2.33 -7.06 11.22
CA HIS A 86 -1.60 -6.26 12.22
C HIS A 86 -2.58 -5.50 13.14
N ALA A 87 -3.48 -6.23 13.78
CA ALA A 87 -4.47 -5.65 14.71
C ALA A 87 -3.78 -4.98 15.89
N GLY A 88 -4.28 -3.81 16.28
CA GLY A 88 -3.70 -2.96 17.32
C GLY A 88 -3.11 -1.67 16.77
N THR A 89 -2.83 -0.74 17.67
CA THR A 89 -2.25 0.57 17.31
C THR A 89 -0.79 0.39 16.91
N ASP A 90 -0.42 0.87 15.74
CA ASP A 90 0.95 0.92 15.19
C ASP A 90 1.68 -0.44 15.09
N THR A 91 0.99 -1.57 15.24
CA THR A 91 1.60 -2.91 15.17
C THR A 91 2.13 -3.25 13.77
N ASP A 92 1.57 -2.64 12.73
CA ASP A 92 2.09 -2.67 11.37
C ASP A 92 3.52 -2.12 11.28
N PHE A 93 3.85 -1.07 12.03
CA PHE A 93 5.18 -0.47 12.09
C PHE A 93 6.06 -1.09 13.18
N ASP A 94 5.54 -1.23 14.40
CA ASP A 94 6.32 -1.61 15.57
C ASP A 94 6.75 -3.07 15.59
N GLN A 95 6.01 -3.94 14.91
CA GLN A 95 6.26 -5.38 14.83
C GLN A 95 6.75 -5.84 13.45
N ALA A 96 7.38 -4.95 12.69
CA ALA A 96 7.99 -5.31 11.41
C ALA A 96 9.22 -6.21 11.63
N ASP A 97 9.10 -7.48 11.25
CA ASP A 97 10.15 -8.49 11.40
C ASP A 97 10.85 -8.71 10.05
N PRO A 98 12.15 -8.40 9.92
CA PRO A 98 12.89 -8.59 8.68
C PRO A 98 12.87 -10.04 8.16
N ALA A 99 12.78 -11.03 9.04
CA ALA A 99 12.69 -12.43 8.65
C ALA A 99 11.39 -12.77 7.89
N ARG A 100 10.35 -11.94 8.05
CA ARG A 100 9.05 -12.10 7.39
C ARG A 100 8.82 -11.15 6.20
N ALA A 101 9.84 -10.42 5.79
CA ALA A 101 9.71 -9.42 4.73
C ALA A 101 9.13 -9.97 3.43
N ALA A 102 9.53 -11.19 3.03
CA ALA A 102 9.00 -11.85 1.84
C ALA A 102 7.49 -12.16 1.96
N GLU A 103 7.04 -12.59 3.15
CA GLU A 103 5.64 -12.88 3.41
C GLU A 103 4.79 -11.61 3.42
N ASP A 104 5.27 -10.56 4.10
CA ASP A 104 4.60 -9.27 4.17
C ASP A 104 4.49 -8.62 2.78
N TYR A 105 5.54 -8.74 1.95
CA TYR A 105 5.52 -8.27 0.56
C TYR A 105 4.48 -9.03 -0.28
N ALA A 106 4.47 -10.36 -0.19
CA ALA A 106 3.49 -11.19 -0.89
C ALA A 106 2.06 -10.90 -0.42
N GLN A 107 1.86 -10.63 0.88
CA GLN A 107 0.57 -10.25 1.42
C GLN A 107 0.05 -8.93 0.82
N LEU A 108 0.92 -7.92 0.67
CA LEU A 108 0.54 -6.67 0.01
C LEU A 108 0.08 -6.91 -1.43
N LEU A 109 0.80 -7.72 -2.21
CA LEU A 109 0.42 -8.03 -3.59
C LEU A 109 -0.93 -8.76 -3.66
N GLU A 110 -1.18 -9.69 -2.75
CA GLU A 110 -2.46 -10.41 -2.69
C GLU A 110 -3.62 -9.48 -2.31
N GLU A 111 -3.44 -8.56 -1.35
CA GLU A 111 -4.49 -7.59 -1.01
C GLU A 111 -4.82 -6.67 -2.19
N ARG A 112 -3.82 -6.22 -2.95
CA ARG A 112 -4.03 -5.43 -4.18
C ARG A 112 -4.82 -6.22 -5.23
N ARG A 113 -4.45 -7.47 -5.46
CA ARG A 113 -5.16 -8.35 -6.40
C ARG A 113 -6.64 -8.50 -6.03
N GLN A 114 -6.92 -8.74 -4.75
CA GLN A 114 -8.30 -8.87 -4.27
C GLN A 114 -9.08 -7.56 -4.33
N ALA A 115 -8.43 -6.44 -4.00
CA ALA A 115 -9.03 -5.11 -4.14
C ALA A 115 -9.46 -4.83 -5.60
N ASP A 116 -8.59 -5.14 -6.56
CA ASP A 116 -8.87 -4.95 -7.99
C ASP A 116 -10.02 -5.84 -8.48
N GLU A 117 -10.10 -7.10 -8.03
CA GLU A 117 -11.21 -8.00 -8.35
C GLU A 117 -12.55 -7.50 -7.79
N ILE A 118 -12.56 -6.96 -6.57
CA ILE A 118 -13.75 -6.36 -5.97
C ILE A 118 -14.17 -5.13 -6.75
N ALA A 119 -13.24 -4.22 -7.00
CA ALA A 119 -13.49 -2.97 -7.71
C ALA A 119 -13.97 -3.21 -9.15
N ALA A 120 -13.44 -4.22 -9.84
CA ALA A 120 -13.82 -4.56 -11.22
C ALA A 120 -15.30 -4.96 -11.37
N ARG A 121 -15.93 -5.44 -10.30
CA ARG A 121 -17.33 -5.90 -10.29
C ARG A 121 -18.33 -4.84 -9.80
N ALA A 122 -17.84 -3.66 -9.45
CA ALA A 122 -18.63 -2.61 -8.83
C ALA A 122 -18.63 -1.31 -9.64
N SER A 123 -19.62 -0.46 -9.40
CA SER A 123 -19.69 0.91 -9.94
C SER A 123 -18.99 1.88 -9.00
N LEU A 124 -18.42 2.97 -9.52
CA LEU A 124 -17.92 4.08 -8.71
C LEU A 124 -18.98 4.68 -7.80
N GLU A 125 -20.26 4.56 -8.18
CA GLU A 125 -21.44 5.05 -7.44
C GLU A 125 -21.90 4.09 -6.33
N ASP A 126 -21.41 2.84 -6.31
CA ASP A 126 -21.79 1.89 -5.27
C ASP A 126 -21.32 2.37 -3.91
N THR A 127 -22.18 2.24 -2.91
CA THR A 127 -21.97 2.80 -1.57
C THR A 127 -21.98 1.75 -0.48
N PHE A 128 -21.37 2.08 0.64
CA PHE A 128 -21.45 1.36 1.90
C PHE A 128 -21.55 2.34 3.06
N THR A 129 -22.01 1.85 4.21
CA THR A 129 -22.09 2.65 5.44
C THR A 129 -21.06 2.16 6.44
N PHE A 130 -20.31 3.09 7.01
CA PHE A 130 -19.38 2.83 8.09
C PHE A 130 -19.42 4.01 9.07
N ASP A 131 -19.57 3.71 10.39
CA ASP A 131 -19.62 4.71 11.44
C ASP A 131 -20.61 5.85 11.13
N GLU A 132 -21.86 5.45 10.79
CA GLU A 132 -22.98 6.34 10.44
C GLU A 132 -22.78 7.20 9.17
N ASN A 133 -21.64 7.09 8.51
CA ASN A 133 -21.35 7.81 7.27
C ASN A 133 -21.47 6.91 6.05
N VAL A 134 -21.90 7.50 4.95
CA VAL A 134 -21.99 6.83 3.64
C VAL A 134 -20.76 7.14 2.81
N PHE A 135 -20.14 6.11 2.28
CA PHE A 135 -18.96 6.19 1.43
C PHE A 135 -19.24 5.53 0.09
N SER A 136 -18.65 6.04 -1.00
CA SER A 136 -18.71 5.42 -2.32
C SER A 136 -17.41 4.70 -2.68
N LEU A 137 -17.43 3.83 -3.69
CA LEU A 137 -16.20 3.26 -4.25
C LEU A 137 -15.25 4.36 -4.79
N ARG A 138 -15.81 5.44 -5.35
CA ARG A 138 -15.02 6.62 -5.75
C ARG A 138 -14.22 7.19 -4.57
N PHE A 139 -14.84 7.32 -3.40
CA PHE A 139 -14.14 7.74 -2.20
C PHE A 139 -13.02 6.79 -1.82
N VAL A 140 -13.24 5.47 -1.92
CA VAL A 140 -12.20 4.47 -1.62
C VAL A 140 -10.98 4.68 -2.50
N TYR A 141 -11.16 4.87 -3.82
CA TYR A 141 -10.05 5.19 -4.72
C TYR A 141 -9.29 6.46 -4.31
N LEU A 142 -10.00 7.55 -4.05
CA LEU A 142 -9.38 8.82 -3.62
C LEU A 142 -8.62 8.67 -2.31
N HIS A 143 -9.19 7.94 -1.36
CA HIS A 143 -8.57 7.68 -0.05
C HIS A 143 -7.30 6.84 -0.20
N LEU A 144 -7.34 5.77 -0.98
CA LEU A 144 -6.16 4.93 -1.22
C LEU A 144 -5.04 5.70 -1.97
N ILE A 145 -5.39 6.52 -2.96
CA ILE A 145 -4.43 7.39 -3.66
C ILE A 145 -3.76 8.33 -2.65
N GLN A 146 -4.54 8.97 -1.78
CA GLN A 146 -4.02 9.85 -0.73
C GLN A 146 -3.09 9.11 0.24
N GLU A 147 -3.49 7.92 0.71
CA GLU A 147 -2.68 7.10 1.61
C GLU A 147 -1.34 6.71 0.98
N TYR A 148 -1.37 6.18 -0.24
CA TYR A 148 -0.15 5.85 -0.96
C TYR A 148 0.73 7.07 -1.25
N ALA A 149 0.15 8.18 -1.70
CA ALA A 149 0.90 9.40 -2.00
C ALA A 149 1.63 9.93 -0.76
N ARG A 150 0.93 9.96 0.39
CA ARG A 150 1.52 10.36 1.68
C ARG A 150 2.68 9.43 2.07
N HIS A 151 2.45 8.13 2.01
CA HIS A 151 3.44 7.13 2.43
C HIS A 151 4.59 6.96 1.45
N ASN A 152 4.39 7.23 0.15
CA ASN A 152 5.48 7.30 -0.82
C ASN A 152 6.44 8.45 -0.51
N GLY A 153 5.95 9.61 -0.03
CA GLY A 153 6.81 10.68 0.47
C GLY A 153 7.65 10.26 1.68
N HIS A 154 7.09 9.44 2.59
CA HIS A 154 7.88 8.84 3.67
C HIS A 154 8.92 7.83 3.12
N ALA A 155 8.52 7.00 2.14
CA ALA A 155 9.39 6.01 1.52
C ALA A 155 10.57 6.66 0.79
N ASP A 156 10.39 7.84 0.20
CA ASP A 156 11.46 8.62 -0.43
C ASP A 156 12.60 8.90 0.57
N LEU A 157 12.26 9.43 1.72
CA LEU A 157 13.25 9.77 2.76
C LEU A 157 13.87 8.52 3.39
N LEU A 158 13.06 7.48 3.64
CA LEU A 158 13.55 6.21 4.19
C LEU A 158 14.56 5.56 3.23
N ARG A 159 14.25 5.50 1.93
CA ARG A 159 15.13 4.91 0.91
C ARG A 159 16.45 5.67 0.79
N GLU A 160 16.37 6.99 0.69
CA GLU A 160 17.56 7.85 0.59
C GLU A 160 18.51 7.66 1.77
N ARG A 161 17.98 7.49 2.98
CA ARG A 161 18.76 7.25 4.20
C ARG A 161 19.40 5.86 4.25
N ILE A 162 18.80 4.85 3.61
CA ILE A 162 19.31 3.47 3.60
C ILE A 162 20.53 3.34 2.65
N ASP A 163 20.41 3.84 1.43
CA ASP A 163 21.42 3.59 0.38
C ASP A 163 21.71 4.80 -0.54
N GLY A 164 21.11 5.95 -0.27
CA GLY A 164 21.32 7.16 -1.05
C GLY A 164 20.54 7.24 -2.37
N VAL A 165 19.72 6.24 -2.69
CA VAL A 165 18.90 6.25 -3.91
C VAL A 165 17.75 7.23 -3.76
N THR A 166 17.60 8.12 -4.74
CA THR A 166 16.55 9.15 -4.83
C THR A 166 15.75 9.00 -6.12
N GLY A 167 14.63 9.72 -6.18
CA GLY A 167 13.75 9.73 -7.35
C GLY A 167 12.75 8.57 -7.39
N ALA A 168 11.71 8.73 -8.21
CA ALA A 168 10.70 7.74 -8.53
C ALA A 168 10.24 7.95 -9.96
#